data_0f0074fb473440cb7d6b97e435fb1b42
#
_entry.id   0f0074fb473440cb7d6b97e435fb1b42
#
_cell.length_a   1.000
_cell.length_b   1.000
_cell.length_c   1.000
_cell.angle_alpha   90.00
_cell.angle_beta   90.00
_cell.angle_gamma   90.00
#
_symmetry.space_group_name_H-M   'P 1'
#
loop_
_entity.id
_entity.type
_entity.pdbx_description
1 polymer ?
#
loop_
_entity_poly.entity_id
_entity_poly.type
_entity_poly.pdbx_seq_one_letter_code
_entity_poly.pdbx_strand_id
1 'polypeptide(L)'
;MITQLKEKVLNGGQITREEAILLSNAVDKQALYRAAGEIRDKRVGRRFDTCSIINARSGRCSENCKWCAQSALFKTNIEEYELVDEKTCLDLARSNADYGVDKFSFVTSGRALSDKNIDRICTFAVKIKSQSDLQLCASMGLLKKAQLQKLMDAGITRYHCNLESSADYFGTLCTSHTPADKIETIRAAQEIGMEVCSGGIIGMGESMEDRIDLALMLRELGIKS
;
A
#
# COMPACT_ATOMS: atom_id res chain seq x y z
N MET A 1 -0.20 10.73 -31.08
CA MET A 1 -0.93 10.15 -29.92
C MET A 1 -0.13 10.32 -28.62
N ILE A 2 1.03 9.64 -28.40
CA ILE A 2 1.76 9.70 -27.11
C ILE A 2 2.05 11.12 -26.68
N THR A 3 2.63 11.95 -27.56
CA THR A 3 2.95 13.37 -27.26
C THR A 3 1.70 14.18 -26.88
N GLN A 4 0.60 13.99 -27.61
CA GLN A 4 -0.67 14.70 -27.34
C GLN A 4 -1.22 14.34 -25.95
N LEU A 5 -1.23 13.04 -25.59
CA LEU A 5 -1.69 12.58 -24.30
C LEU A 5 -0.75 13.00 -23.17
N LYS A 6 0.57 13.06 -23.40
CA LYS A 6 1.52 13.65 -22.46
C LYS A 6 1.18 15.12 -22.19
N GLU A 7 1.01 15.94 -23.22
CA GLU A 7 0.64 17.36 -23.05
C GLU A 7 -0.72 17.52 -22.34
N LYS A 8 -1.71 16.69 -22.68
CA LYS A 8 -3.00 16.66 -21.97
C LYS A 8 -2.79 16.49 -20.46
N VAL A 9 -1.96 15.51 -20.03
CA VAL A 9 -1.68 15.27 -18.61
C VAL A 9 -0.90 16.43 -17.99
N LEU A 10 0.11 16.95 -18.68
CA LEU A 10 0.91 18.07 -18.18
C LEU A 10 0.07 19.34 -17.98
N ASN A 11 -0.99 19.52 -18.77
CA ASN A 11 -1.96 20.61 -18.66
C ASN A 11 -3.11 20.34 -17.67
N GLY A 12 -3.01 19.27 -16.86
CA GLY A 12 -4.00 18.95 -15.83
C GLY A 12 -5.15 18.03 -16.28
N GLY A 13 -5.18 17.61 -17.54
CA GLY A 13 -6.13 16.62 -18.03
C GLY A 13 -5.81 15.20 -17.53
N GLN A 14 -6.80 14.31 -17.67
CA GLN A 14 -6.69 12.92 -17.26
C GLN A 14 -6.76 11.99 -18.47
N ILE A 15 -5.99 10.90 -18.44
CA ILE A 15 -6.08 9.80 -19.41
C ILE A 15 -7.39 9.05 -19.15
N THR A 16 -8.18 8.80 -20.20
CA THR A 16 -9.37 7.95 -20.14
C THR A 16 -8.98 6.47 -20.20
N ARG A 17 -9.95 5.56 -19.96
CA ARG A 17 -9.72 4.12 -20.08
C ARG A 17 -9.32 3.75 -21.51
N GLU A 18 -10.04 4.27 -22.51
CA GLU A 18 -9.79 4.02 -23.94
C GLU A 18 -8.41 4.54 -24.35
N GLU A 19 -8.03 5.73 -23.90
CA GLU A 19 -6.71 6.30 -24.14
C GLU A 19 -5.60 5.43 -23.49
N ALA A 20 -5.84 4.90 -22.30
CA ALA A 20 -4.90 3.99 -21.63
C ALA A 20 -4.72 2.67 -22.38
N ILE A 21 -5.82 2.09 -22.91
CA ILE A 21 -5.78 0.90 -23.77
C ILE A 21 -5.00 1.20 -25.07
N LEU A 22 -5.22 2.34 -25.70
CA LEU A 22 -4.45 2.75 -26.88
C LEU A 22 -2.96 2.89 -26.56
N LEU A 23 -2.59 3.48 -25.42
CA LEU A 23 -1.20 3.60 -24.98
C LEU A 23 -0.58 2.23 -24.65
N SER A 24 -1.32 1.32 -24.05
CA SER A 24 -0.85 -0.03 -23.76
C SER A 24 -0.49 -0.81 -25.03
N ASN A 25 -1.13 -0.51 -26.16
CA ASN A 25 -0.89 -1.11 -27.46
C ASN A 25 0.09 -0.30 -28.32
N ALA A 26 0.65 0.81 -27.82
CA ALA A 26 1.59 1.64 -28.59
C ALA A 26 2.83 0.83 -29.04
N VAL A 27 3.19 0.96 -30.30
CA VAL A 27 4.35 0.26 -30.90
C VAL A 27 5.66 0.80 -30.31
N ASP A 28 5.79 2.12 -30.20
CA ASP A 28 6.98 2.78 -29.62
C ASP A 28 6.85 2.87 -28.09
N LYS A 29 7.20 1.78 -27.41
CA LYS A 29 7.23 1.71 -25.93
C LYS A 29 8.26 2.66 -25.35
N GLN A 30 9.37 2.91 -26.05
CA GLN A 30 10.40 3.84 -25.56
C GLN A 30 9.91 5.29 -25.53
N ALA A 31 9.14 5.71 -26.53
CA ALA A 31 8.49 7.02 -26.50
C ALA A 31 7.48 7.12 -25.35
N LEU A 32 6.72 6.05 -25.10
CA LEU A 32 5.77 5.99 -23.95
C LEU A 32 6.50 6.12 -22.61
N TYR A 33 7.60 5.37 -22.42
CA TYR A 33 8.38 5.43 -21.17
C TYR A 33 9.02 6.80 -20.95
N ARG A 34 9.56 7.42 -22.02
CA ARG A 34 10.08 8.80 -21.95
C ARG A 34 9.00 9.80 -21.57
N ALA A 35 7.82 9.72 -22.20
CA ALA A 35 6.69 10.59 -21.87
C ALA A 35 6.23 10.45 -20.41
N ALA A 36 6.15 9.22 -19.91
CA ALA A 36 5.82 8.95 -18.51
C ALA A 36 6.91 9.51 -17.57
N GLY A 37 8.19 9.35 -17.90
CA GLY A 37 9.30 9.91 -17.13
C GLY A 37 9.25 11.44 -17.05
N GLU A 38 8.97 12.12 -18.16
CA GLU A 38 8.83 13.58 -18.20
C GLU A 38 7.66 14.07 -17.34
N ILE A 39 6.51 13.35 -17.37
CA ILE A 39 5.35 13.66 -16.51
C ILE A 39 5.74 13.50 -15.05
N ARG A 40 6.39 12.39 -14.67
CA ARG A 40 6.87 12.14 -13.30
C ARG A 40 7.79 13.26 -12.85
N ASP A 41 8.84 13.56 -13.61
CA ASP A 41 9.85 14.57 -13.26
C ASP A 41 9.22 15.96 -13.04
N LYS A 42 8.18 16.30 -13.82
CA LYS A 42 7.49 17.58 -13.71
C LYS A 42 6.45 17.63 -12.57
N ARG A 43 5.80 16.49 -12.25
CA ARG A 43 4.70 16.43 -11.27
C ARG A 43 5.16 16.03 -9.87
N VAL A 44 6.12 15.14 -9.77
CA VAL A 44 6.58 14.53 -8.51
C VAL A 44 8.03 14.87 -8.21
N GLY A 45 8.83 15.20 -9.24
CA GLY A 45 10.27 15.44 -9.11
C GLY A 45 11.07 14.14 -9.09
N ARG A 46 12.30 14.24 -8.59
CA ARG A 46 13.28 13.13 -8.56
C ARG A 46 13.64 12.68 -7.15
N ARG A 47 12.87 13.11 -6.15
CA ARG A 47 13.06 12.64 -4.77
C ARG A 47 12.77 11.14 -4.71
N PHE A 48 13.63 10.42 -4.03
CA PHE A 48 13.48 9.02 -3.73
C PHE A 48 13.21 8.86 -2.24
N ASP A 49 12.05 8.34 -1.88
CA ASP A 49 11.68 8.06 -0.51
C ASP A 49 11.94 6.58 -0.20
N THR A 50 12.69 6.31 0.87
CA THR A 50 12.96 4.95 1.34
C THR A 50 11.89 4.50 2.34
N CYS A 51 11.49 3.24 2.26
CA CYS A 51 10.55 2.64 3.20
C CYS A 51 11.05 1.26 3.62
N SER A 52 11.17 1.04 4.91
CA SER A 52 11.47 -0.26 5.50
C SER A 52 10.26 -0.81 6.24
N ILE A 53 10.19 -2.12 6.40
CA ILE A 53 9.10 -2.78 7.11
C ILE A 53 9.63 -3.64 8.26
N ILE A 54 8.83 -3.75 9.31
CA ILE A 54 8.91 -4.86 10.26
C ILE A 54 7.74 -5.79 10.03
N ASN A 55 7.99 -7.09 9.82
CA ASN A 55 6.94 -8.10 9.89
C ASN A 55 6.59 -8.30 11.39
N ALA A 56 5.69 -7.44 11.89
CA ALA A 56 5.39 -7.38 13.31
C ALA A 56 4.54 -8.55 13.82
N ARG A 57 3.84 -9.26 12.93
CA ARG A 57 3.12 -10.51 13.20
C ARG A 57 3.14 -11.37 11.95
N SER A 58 3.43 -12.66 12.09
CA SER A 58 3.58 -13.58 10.97
C SER A 58 2.68 -14.82 11.10
N GLY A 59 2.15 -15.26 9.97
CA GLY A 59 1.35 -16.48 9.84
C GLY A 59 -0.09 -16.35 10.35
N ARG A 60 -0.80 -17.46 10.34
CA ARG A 60 -2.16 -17.66 10.86
C ARG A 60 -3.21 -16.68 10.38
N CYS A 61 -3.06 -16.17 9.14
CA CYS A 61 -4.07 -15.31 8.53
C CYS A 61 -5.27 -16.16 8.07
N SER A 62 -6.48 -15.75 8.44
CA SER A 62 -7.72 -16.43 8.06
C SER A 62 -8.13 -16.22 6.59
N GLU A 63 -7.47 -15.29 5.90
CA GLU A 63 -7.80 -14.93 4.54
C GLU A 63 -7.20 -15.91 3.52
N ASN A 64 -7.88 -16.08 2.37
CA ASN A 64 -7.49 -17.03 1.33
C ASN A 64 -6.80 -16.36 0.11
N CYS A 65 -6.13 -15.24 0.32
CA CYS A 65 -5.42 -14.52 -0.73
C CYS A 65 -4.35 -15.40 -1.37
N LYS A 66 -4.50 -15.77 -2.64
CA LYS A 66 -3.61 -16.72 -3.36
C LYS A 66 -2.16 -16.23 -3.48
N TRP A 67 -1.90 -14.94 -3.37
CA TRP A 67 -0.57 -14.34 -3.45
C TRP A 67 0.16 -14.28 -2.10
N CYS A 68 -0.52 -14.61 -0.98
CA CYS A 68 -0.01 -14.31 0.34
C CYS A 68 0.44 -15.57 1.09
N ALA A 69 1.73 -15.64 1.41
CA ALA A 69 2.30 -16.73 2.20
C ALA A 69 1.82 -16.77 3.66
N GLN A 70 1.17 -15.70 4.15
CA GLN A 70 0.71 -15.58 5.54
C GLN A 70 -0.62 -16.32 5.81
N SER A 71 -1.30 -16.81 4.76
CA SER A 71 -2.58 -17.51 4.89
C SER A 71 -2.41 -18.85 5.60
N ALA A 72 -3.25 -19.11 6.59
CA ALA A 72 -3.33 -20.42 7.27
C ALA A 72 -3.93 -21.53 6.39
N LEU A 73 -4.50 -21.17 5.24
CA LEU A 73 -5.12 -22.11 4.31
C LEU A 73 -4.12 -22.70 3.30
N PHE A 74 -2.92 -22.15 3.22
CA PHE A 74 -1.87 -22.61 2.31
C PHE A 74 -0.68 -23.17 3.10
N LYS A 75 -0.11 -24.29 2.60
CA LYS A 75 1.12 -24.86 3.16
C LYS A 75 2.30 -24.01 2.70
N THR A 76 2.76 -23.12 3.55
CA THR A 76 3.94 -22.29 3.34
C THR A 76 4.95 -22.56 4.47
N ASN A 77 6.24 -22.41 4.17
CA ASN A 77 7.31 -22.64 5.15
C ASN A 77 7.73 -21.31 5.83
N ILE A 78 6.76 -20.45 6.16
CA ILE A 78 7.05 -19.22 6.87
C ILE A 78 7.17 -19.49 8.37
N GLU A 79 7.99 -18.70 9.03
CA GLU A 79 8.01 -18.65 10.48
C GLU A 79 6.72 -17.99 10.99
N GLU A 80 6.05 -18.64 11.95
CA GLU A 80 4.83 -18.14 12.56
C GLU A 80 5.12 -17.59 13.96
N TYR A 81 4.71 -16.36 14.22
CA TYR A 81 4.78 -15.73 15.53
C TYR A 81 3.66 -14.72 15.76
N GLU A 82 3.33 -14.54 17.01
CA GLU A 82 2.44 -13.47 17.45
C GLU A 82 3.16 -12.11 17.32
N LEU A 83 2.59 -11.04 17.88
CA LEU A 83 3.20 -9.72 17.81
C LEU A 83 4.61 -9.76 18.42
N VAL A 84 5.60 -9.25 17.67
CA VAL A 84 6.99 -9.09 18.14
C VAL A 84 7.06 -8.36 19.47
N ASP A 85 8.12 -8.59 20.22
CA ASP A 85 8.37 -7.85 21.44
C ASP A 85 8.82 -6.41 21.16
N GLU A 86 8.70 -5.57 22.16
CA GLU A 86 9.03 -4.14 22.07
C GLU A 86 10.49 -3.92 21.72
N LYS A 87 11.39 -4.67 22.34
CA LYS A 87 12.85 -4.51 22.14
C LYS A 87 13.21 -4.75 20.68
N THR A 88 12.76 -5.85 20.10
CA THR A 88 12.99 -6.19 18.69
C THR A 88 12.49 -5.07 17.77
N CYS A 89 11.30 -4.54 18.04
CA CYS A 89 10.71 -3.46 17.25
C CYS A 89 11.53 -2.16 17.33
N LEU A 90 11.91 -1.74 18.53
CA LEU A 90 12.68 -0.51 18.76
C LEU A 90 14.10 -0.59 18.21
N ASP A 91 14.77 -1.74 18.37
CA ASP A 91 16.12 -1.93 17.83
C ASP A 91 16.13 -1.88 16.30
N LEU A 92 15.13 -2.49 15.63
CA LEU A 92 15.01 -2.42 14.19
C LEU A 92 14.69 -0.99 13.71
N ALA A 93 13.79 -0.29 14.40
CA ALA A 93 13.47 1.10 14.06
C ALA A 93 14.69 2.01 14.20
N ARG A 94 15.48 1.85 15.28
CA ARG A 94 16.74 2.60 15.47
C ARG A 94 17.74 2.33 14.36
N SER A 95 17.96 1.05 14.02
CA SER A 95 18.84 0.67 12.92
C SER A 95 18.42 1.30 11.61
N ASN A 96 17.12 1.35 11.30
CA ASN A 96 16.60 2.01 10.09
C ASN A 96 16.84 3.53 10.13
N ALA A 97 16.66 4.18 11.25
CA ALA A 97 16.96 5.60 11.42
C ALA A 97 18.46 5.90 11.21
N ASP A 98 19.34 5.07 11.76
CA ASP A 98 20.80 5.19 11.61
C ASP A 98 21.25 5.01 10.13
N TYR A 99 20.54 4.20 9.36
CA TYR A 99 20.75 4.04 7.90
C TYR A 99 20.08 5.13 7.05
N GLY A 100 19.39 6.10 7.65
CA GLY A 100 18.74 7.21 6.93
C GLY A 100 17.49 6.79 6.16
N VAL A 101 16.78 5.77 6.61
CA VAL A 101 15.48 5.36 6.03
C VAL A 101 14.45 6.44 6.37
N ASP A 102 13.64 6.86 5.38
CA ASP A 102 12.62 7.90 5.60
C ASP A 102 11.40 7.37 6.35
N LYS A 103 10.96 6.14 6.04
CA LYS A 103 9.70 5.57 6.55
C LYS A 103 9.89 4.18 7.13
N PHE A 104 9.25 3.92 8.27
CA PHE A 104 9.21 2.61 8.92
C PHE A 104 7.78 2.14 9.06
N SER A 105 7.47 0.93 8.56
CA SER A 105 6.12 0.40 8.47
C SER A 105 5.93 -0.85 9.30
N PHE A 106 4.91 -0.86 10.16
CA PHE A 106 4.45 -2.05 10.85
C PHE A 106 3.55 -2.88 9.93
N VAL A 107 3.95 -4.10 9.60
CA VAL A 107 3.18 -5.02 8.78
C VAL A 107 2.75 -6.20 9.62
N THR A 108 1.48 -6.59 9.57
CA THR A 108 0.96 -7.73 10.32
C THR A 108 0.13 -8.66 9.44
N SER A 109 0.24 -9.95 9.70
CA SER A 109 -0.68 -10.94 9.16
C SER A 109 -2.07 -10.81 9.80
N GLY A 110 -3.11 -11.30 9.12
CA GLY A 110 -4.50 -11.32 9.60
C GLY A 110 -5.42 -10.42 8.79
N ARG A 111 -6.75 -10.72 8.84
CA ARG A 111 -7.77 -9.87 8.22
C ARG A 111 -7.79 -8.46 8.82
N ALA A 112 -7.64 -8.38 10.12
CA ALA A 112 -7.49 -7.15 10.90
C ALA A 112 -6.74 -7.46 12.20
N LEU A 113 -5.92 -6.51 12.66
CA LEU A 113 -5.26 -6.63 13.94
C LEU A 113 -6.27 -6.39 15.09
N SER A 114 -6.16 -7.15 16.18
CA SER A 114 -7.02 -6.98 17.37
C SER A 114 -6.72 -5.67 18.09
N ASP A 115 -7.72 -5.10 18.78
CA ASP A 115 -7.57 -3.85 19.55
C ASP A 115 -6.42 -3.92 20.55
N LYS A 116 -6.29 -5.05 21.26
CA LYS A 116 -5.18 -5.29 22.20
C LYS A 116 -3.80 -5.14 21.52
N ASN A 117 -3.66 -5.68 20.32
CA ASN A 117 -2.40 -5.59 19.59
C ASN A 117 -2.20 -4.21 18.94
N ILE A 118 -3.28 -3.54 18.55
CA ILE A 118 -3.23 -2.12 18.12
C ILE A 118 -2.70 -1.25 19.25
N ASP A 119 -3.20 -1.39 20.48
CA ASP A 119 -2.76 -0.63 21.63
C ASP A 119 -1.24 -0.87 21.92
N ARG A 120 -0.75 -2.11 21.72
CA ARG A 120 0.69 -2.41 21.81
C ARG A 120 1.50 -1.71 20.70
N ILE A 121 1.03 -1.76 19.46
CA ILE A 121 1.69 -1.06 18.35
C ILE A 121 1.71 0.45 18.59
N CYS A 122 0.62 1.02 19.10
CA CYS A 122 0.59 2.43 19.50
C CYS A 122 1.69 2.76 20.54
N THR A 123 1.87 1.88 21.52
CA THR A 123 2.95 2.05 22.52
C THR A 123 4.34 2.04 21.85
N PHE A 124 4.59 1.12 20.90
CA PHE A 124 5.85 1.07 20.16
C PHE A 124 6.04 2.34 19.30
N ALA A 125 4.99 2.78 18.60
CA ALA A 125 5.00 3.96 17.75
C ALA A 125 5.39 5.23 18.54
N VAL A 126 4.75 5.47 19.70
CA VAL A 126 5.07 6.61 20.59
C VAL A 126 6.54 6.58 21.00
N LYS A 127 7.07 5.42 21.37
CA LYS A 127 8.49 5.27 21.76
C LYS A 127 9.44 5.53 20.60
N ILE A 128 9.14 5.03 19.40
CA ILE A 128 9.94 5.29 18.21
C ILE A 128 9.95 6.78 17.89
N LYS A 129 8.78 7.43 17.92
CA LYS A 129 8.65 8.87 17.66
C LYS A 129 9.37 9.75 18.67
N SER A 130 9.54 9.28 19.93
CA SER A 130 10.34 10.00 20.92
C SER A 130 11.86 9.87 20.73
N GLN A 131 12.32 8.96 19.85
CA GLN A 131 13.74 8.62 19.68
C GLN A 131 14.24 8.85 18.23
N SER A 132 13.35 9.12 17.27
CA SER A 132 13.71 9.28 15.85
C SER A 132 12.69 10.13 15.09
N ASP A 133 13.13 10.68 13.95
CA ASP A 133 12.28 11.42 13.01
C ASP A 133 11.61 10.52 11.97
N LEU A 134 11.71 9.19 12.08
CA LEU A 134 11.08 8.23 11.17
C LEU A 134 9.60 8.56 10.98
N GLN A 135 9.16 8.60 9.74
CA GLN A 135 7.75 8.60 9.42
C GLN A 135 7.19 7.19 9.63
N LEU A 136 6.09 7.06 10.38
CA LEU A 136 5.54 5.75 10.70
C LEU A 136 4.35 5.41 9.81
N CYS A 137 4.35 4.18 9.30
CA CYS A 137 3.31 3.59 8.48
C CYS A 137 2.76 2.32 9.12
N ALA A 138 1.57 1.89 8.72
CA ALA A 138 1.00 0.62 9.12
C ALA A 138 0.31 -0.11 7.97
N SER A 139 0.40 -1.45 7.96
CA SER A 139 -0.36 -2.36 7.12
C SER A 139 -0.86 -3.52 7.97
N MET A 140 -2.10 -3.41 8.47
CA MET A 140 -2.67 -4.29 9.50
C MET A 140 -4.04 -4.83 9.11
N GLY A 141 -4.27 -4.97 7.79
CA GLY A 141 -5.52 -5.48 7.23
C GLY A 141 -6.65 -4.46 7.20
N LEU A 142 -7.88 -4.93 7.38
CA LEU A 142 -9.11 -4.16 7.20
C LEU A 142 -9.55 -3.51 8.52
N LEU A 143 -8.84 -2.45 8.92
CA LEU A 143 -9.12 -1.73 10.17
C LEU A 143 -10.33 -0.81 10.03
N LYS A 144 -11.06 -0.65 11.12
CA LYS A 144 -12.15 0.33 11.24
C LYS A 144 -11.62 1.71 11.62
N LYS A 145 -12.41 2.75 11.35
CA LYS A 145 -12.08 4.15 11.61
C LYS A 145 -11.55 4.42 13.01
N ALA A 146 -12.18 3.83 14.05
CA ALA A 146 -11.72 4.01 15.43
C ALA A 146 -10.32 3.43 15.70
N GLN A 147 -9.97 2.30 15.05
CA GLN A 147 -8.66 1.67 15.14
C GLN A 147 -7.60 2.49 14.41
N LEU A 148 -7.93 2.99 13.22
CA LEU A 148 -7.07 3.90 12.45
C LEU A 148 -6.81 5.20 13.21
N GLN A 149 -7.84 5.77 13.89
CA GLN A 149 -7.67 6.95 14.72
C GLN A 149 -6.67 6.72 15.86
N LYS A 150 -6.72 5.58 16.56
CA LYS A 150 -5.73 5.25 17.59
C LYS A 150 -4.30 5.22 17.02
N LEU A 151 -4.12 4.64 15.84
CA LEU A 151 -2.81 4.61 15.16
C LEU A 151 -2.33 6.04 14.82
N MET A 152 -3.23 6.87 14.29
CA MET A 152 -2.94 8.26 13.96
C MET A 152 -2.53 9.06 15.20
N ASP A 153 -3.26 8.93 16.30
CA ASP A 153 -2.98 9.59 17.57
C ASP A 153 -1.62 9.16 18.16
N ALA A 154 -1.18 7.93 17.86
CA ALA A 154 0.13 7.42 18.26
C ALA A 154 1.29 7.83 17.33
N GLY A 155 1.01 8.63 16.27
CA GLY A 155 2.01 9.13 15.33
C GLY A 155 2.23 8.24 14.08
N ILE A 156 1.38 7.25 13.83
CA ILE A 156 1.36 6.49 12.58
C ILE A 156 0.46 7.25 11.59
N THR A 157 1.06 8.04 10.72
CA THR A 157 0.35 9.00 9.86
C THR A 157 0.01 8.47 8.48
N ARG A 158 0.46 7.25 8.14
CA ARG A 158 0.26 6.63 6.83
C ARG A 158 -0.26 5.21 6.97
N TYR A 159 -1.29 4.87 6.21
CA TYR A 159 -1.85 3.53 6.18
C TYR A 159 -1.66 2.89 4.80
N HIS A 160 -1.16 1.64 4.79
CA HIS A 160 -1.00 0.85 3.58
C HIS A 160 -2.14 -0.17 3.47
N CYS A 161 -2.91 -0.10 2.39
CA CYS A 161 -3.97 -1.04 2.06
C CYS A 161 -4.05 -1.18 0.54
N ASN A 162 -3.44 -2.24 -0.01
CA ASN A 162 -3.43 -2.50 -1.45
C ASN A 162 -4.80 -2.95 -1.95
N LEU A 163 -5.19 -2.50 -3.15
CA LEU A 163 -6.32 -3.06 -3.90
C LEU A 163 -5.98 -4.40 -4.55
N GLU A 164 -4.71 -4.66 -4.81
CA GLU A 164 -4.09 -5.86 -5.37
C GLU A 164 -4.36 -6.07 -6.87
N SER A 165 -5.60 -5.93 -7.34
CA SER A 165 -6.00 -6.10 -8.74
C SER A 165 -7.24 -5.25 -9.06
N SER A 166 -7.72 -5.32 -10.31
CA SER A 166 -9.04 -4.77 -10.69
C SER A 166 -10.15 -5.41 -9.84
N ALA A 167 -11.29 -4.71 -9.73
CA ALA A 167 -12.45 -5.24 -9.01
C ALA A 167 -12.96 -6.54 -9.65
N ASP A 168 -12.95 -6.62 -10.99
CA ASP A 168 -13.47 -7.76 -11.73
C ASP A 168 -12.57 -9.00 -11.56
N TYR A 169 -11.25 -8.82 -11.59
CA TYR A 169 -10.30 -9.94 -11.47
C TYR A 169 -10.08 -10.38 -10.03
N PHE A 170 -10.30 -9.52 -9.04
CA PHE A 170 -10.01 -9.77 -7.62
C PHE A 170 -10.64 -11.07 -7.09
N GLY A 171 -11.89 -11.36 -7.48
CA GLY A 171 -12.61 -12.56 -7.05
C GLY A 171 -11.94 -13.88 -7.44
N THR A 172 -11.09 -13.88 -8.48
CA THR A 172 -10.30 -15.07 -8.86
C THR A 172 -9.12 -15.31 -7.92
N LEU A 173 -8.68 -14.29 -7.20
CA LEU A 173 -7.49 -14.29 -6.36
C LEU A 173 -7.81 -14.42 -4.87
N CYS A 174 -8.95 -13.89 -4.43
CA CYS A 174 -9.38 -13.90 -3.04
C CYS A 174 -10.91 -13.88 -2.96
N THR A 175 -11.49 -14.71 -2.08
CA THR A 175 -12.93 -14.79 -1.85
C THR A 175 -13.33 -14.53 -0.39
N SER A 176 -12.36 -14.37 0.50
CA SER A 176 -12.61 -14.12 1.92
C SER A 176 -12.88 -12.66 2.26
N HIS A 177 -12.53 -11.75 1.37
CA HIS A 177 -12.89 -10.33 1.40
C HIS A 177 -12.96 -9.78 -0.03
N THR A 178 -13.44 -8.56 -0.18
CA THR A 178 -13.74 -7.92 -1.46
C THR A 178 -12.93 -6.64 -1.66
N PRO A 179 -12.83 -6.11 -2.89
CA PRO A 179 -12.30 -4.76 -3.14
C PRO A 179 -13.06 -3.68 -2.35
N ALA A 180 -14.38 -3.84 -2.17
CA ALA A 180 -15.20 -2.90 -1.39
C ALA A 180 -14.76 -2.81 0.08
N ASP A 181 -14.44 -3.94 0.73
CA ASP A 181 -13.91 -3.97 2.10
C ASP A 181 -12.60 -3.17 2.22
N LYS A 182 -11.73 -3.26 1.20
CA LYS A 182 -10.48 -2.51 1.14
C LYS A 182 -10.71 -1.01 0.93
N ILE A 183 -11.62 -0.66 0.03
CA ILE A 183 -12.01 0.73 -0.25
C ILE A 183 -12.62 1.37 1.00
N GLU A 184 -13.43 0.65 1.77
CA GLU A 184 -13.97 1.14 3.04
C GLU A 184 -12.85 1.52 4.01
N THR A 185 -11.84 0.65 4.18
CA THR A 185 -10.67 0.93 5.03
C THR A 185 -9.86 2.12 4.50
N ILE A 186 -9.64 2.21 3.19
CA ILE A 186 -8.93 3.34 2.55
C ILE A 186 -9.65 4.66 2.83
N ARG A 187 -10.97 4.71 2.61
CA ARG A 187 -11.78 5.90 2.86
C ARG A 187 -11.80 6.29 4.33
N ALA A 188 -11.92 5.29 5.23
CA ALA A 188 -11.86 5.55 6.67
C ALA A 188 -10.53 6.18 7.09
N ALA A 189 -9.39 5.74 6.50
CA ALA A 189 -8.08 6.34 6.73
C ALA A 189 -8.01 7.77 6.18
N GLN A 190 -8.51 8.02 4.98
CA GLN A 190 -8.55 9.35 4.37
C GLN A 190 -9.42 10.34 5.15
N GLU A 191 -10.58 9.89 5.65
CA GLU A 191 -11.52 10.72 6.43
C GLU A 191 -10.91 11.26 7.73
N ILE A 192 -9.96 10.56 8.33
CA ILE A 192 -9.26 11.02 9.53
C ILE A 192 -7.94 11.74 9.22
N GLY A 193 -7.63 11.96 7.94
CA GLY A 193 -6.44 12.68 7.51
C GLY A 193 -5.16 11.85 7.41
N MET A 194 -5.23 10.52 7.49
CA MET A 194 -4.06 9.68 7.20
C MET A 194 -3.71 9.72 5.71
N GLU A 195 -2.43 9.73 5.40
CA GLU A 195 -1.96 9.39 4.06
C GLU A 195 -2.28 7.93 3.76
N VAL A 196 -2.65 7.64 2.52
CA VAL A 196 -2.86 6.26 2.08
C VAL A 196 -1.84 5.88 1.02
N CYS A 197 -1.20 4.71 1.25
CA CYS A 197 -0.40 4.00 0.27
C CYS A 197 -1.21 2.82 -0.23
N SER A 198 -1.41 2.71 -1.54
CA SER A 198 -2.16 1.61 -2.15
C SER A 198 -1.64 1.32 -3.55
N GLY A 199 -1.80 0.09 -3.97
CA GLY A 199 -1.36 -0.38 -5.28
C GLY A 199 -1.88 -1.78 -5.55
N GLY A 200 -1.16 -2.51 -6.38
CA GLY A 200 -1.49 -3.88 -6.73
C GLY A 200 -0.28 -4.70 -7.12
N ILE A 201 -0.52 -5.97 -7.36
CA ILE A 201 0.48 -6.94 -7.80
C ILE A 201 0.24 -7.23 -9.28
N ILE A 202 1.32 -7.17 -10.06
CA ILE A 202 1.30 -7.49 -11.50
C ILE A 202 1.90 -8.88 -11.70
N GLY A 203 1.25 -9.69 -12.56
CA GLY A 203 1.73 -11.04 -12.92
C GLY A 203 0.99 -12.17 -12.21
N MET A 204 -0.20 -11.91 -11.67
CA MET A 204 -1.06 -12.92 -11.04
C MET A 204 -2.04 -13.57 -12.04
N GLY A 205 -1.90 -13.30 -13.35
CA GLY A 205 -2.77 -13.80 -14.41
C GLY A 205 -3.80 -12.80 -14.92
N GLU A 206 -3.78 -11.60 -14.39
CA GLU A 206 -4.62 -10.47 -14.80
C GLU A 206 -4.28 -10.01 -16.22
N SER A 207 -5.27 -9.45 -16.93
CA SER A 207 -5.11 -8.84 -18.24
C SER A 207 -4.47 -7.44 -18.16
N MET A 208 -4.08 -6.87 -19.30
CA MET A 208 -3.65 -5.47 -19.37
C MET A 208 -4.80 -4.51 -19.02
N GLU A 209 -6.03 -4.86 -19.35
CA GLU A 209 -7.21 -4.06 -19.02
C GLU A 209 -7.42 -4.04 -17.49
N ASP A 210 -7.26 -5.18 -16.81
CA ASP A 210 -7.30 -5.24 -15.35
C ASP A 210 -6.27 -4.31 -14.69
N ARG A 211 -5.05 -4.22 -15.24
CA ARG A 211 -4.01 -3.30 -14.76
C ARG A 211 -4.41 -1.83 -14.95
N ILE A 212 -5.03 -1.53 -16.09
CA ILE A 212 -5.56 -0.18 -16.38
C ILE A 212 -6.68 0.15 -15.41
N ASP A 213 -7.64 -0.75 -15.22
CA ASP A 213 -8.78 -0.56 -14.34
C ASP A 213 -8.35 -0.38 -12.87
N LEU A 214 -7.35 -1.16 -12.41
CA LEU A 214 -6.72 -0.93 -11.11
C LEU A 214 -6.11 0.48 -11.00
N ALA A 215 -5.36 0.92 -12.00
CA ALA A 215 -4.74 2.25 -12.00
C ALA A 215 -5.79 3.37 -11.98
N LEU A 216 -6.91 3.19 -12.69
CA LEU A 216 -8.04 4.13 -12.67
C LEU A 216 -8.73 4.17 -11.31
N MET A 217 -8.97 3.02 -10.68
CA MET A 217 -9.52 2.94 -9.32
C MET A 217 -8.63 3.66 -8.31
N LEU A 218 -7.31 3.45 -8.34
CA LEU A 218 -6.35 4.16 -7.47
C LEU A 218 -6.41 5.67 -7.67
N ARG A 219 -6.52 6.13 -8.92
CA ARG A 219 -6.67 7.54 -9.26
C ARG A 219 -7.99 8.12 -8.72
N GLU A 220 -9.11 7.42 -8.88
CA GLU A 220 -10.43 7.85 -8.37
C GLU A 220 -10.47 7.94 -6.86
N LEU A 221 -9.73 7.07 -6.17
CA LEU A 221 -9.54 7.13 -4.72
C LEU A 221 -8.56 8.23 -4.28
N GLY A 222 -7.95 8.96 -5.21
CA GLY A 222 -6.98 10.02 -4.89
C GLY A 222 -5.67 9.52 -4.29
N ILE A 223 -5.32 8.27 -4.56
CA ILE A 223 -4.07 7.66 -4.08
C ILE A 223 -2.87 8.33 -4.77
N LYS A 224 -1.91 8.79 -3.98
CA LYS A 224 -0.71 9.48 -4.45
C LYS A 224 0.55 8.62 -4.41
N SER A 225 0.51 7.49 -3.70
CA SER A 225 1.67 6.61 -3.52
C SER A 225 1.25 5.15 -3.35
#